data_c09ba6ae51af7f7134dfd116b8f75862
#
_entry.id   c09ba6ae51af7f7134dfd116b8f75862
#
_cell.length_a   1.000
_cell.length_b   1.000
_cell.length_c   1.000
_cell.angle_alpha   90.00
_cell.angle_beta   90.00
_cell.angle_gamma   90.00
#
_symmetry.space_group_name_H-M   'P 1'
#
loop_
_entity.id
_entity.type
_entity.pdbx_description
1 polymer ?
#
loop_
_entity_poly.entity_id
_entity_poly.type
_entity_poly.pdbx_seq_one_letter_code
_entity_poly.pdbx_strand_id
1 'polypeptide(L)'
;MTTAERVFSNVLPHPLGSPNSSTVYAPSNIALSKYWGKRDAALNLPLNSSLSISLGKWGTKTEIAPADQDSLTFNDHVLDATDPAAKKVWRFVDLFTGPDRPPLRITTLNSIPTAAGLASSASGFAALTLALDQAFDTQLSKETLSMLARFGSGSATRSFWHGFVKWNKGHMADGRDSHAHLVKGNMNDLRIAIVAVDTGPKSQSSRDGMNHTVATSALFNAWPERAETDCTAIERAVKEGEFDTLGQIAEANALAMHATMMAARPALTYLMPGSWQVLETLWAARNEGLAAYATMDAGANVKLIFPDHATQDVRQVFPEAQVINPFESV
;
A
#
# COMPACT_ATOMS: atom_id res chain seq x y z
N MET A 1 29.39 0.72 -1.38
CA MET A 1 28.07 0.89 -2.05
C MET A 1 27.23 -0.35 -1.82
N THR A 2 26.08 -0.21 -1.15
CA THR A 2 25.13 -1.29 -0.92
C THR A 2 24.41 -1.69 -2.22
N THR A 3 23.71 -2.83 -2.22
CA THR A 3 22.91 -3.23 -3.40
C THR A 3 21.79 -2.22 -3.68
N ALA A 4 21.18 -1.62 -2.63
CA ALA A 4 20.19 -0.57 -2.79
C ALA A 4 20.79 0.68 -3.49
N GLU A 5 21.91 1.20 -3.00
CA GLU A 5 22.60 2.34 -3.62
C GLU A 5 22.93 2.08 -5.10
N ARG A 6 23.33 0.85 -5.45
CA ARG A 6 23.57 0.47 -6.86
C ARG A 6 22.31 0.55 -7.72
N VAL A 7 21.15 0.13 -7.20
CA VAL A 7 19.89 0.21 -7.94
C VAL A 7 19.54 1.66 -8.23
N PHE A 8 19.66 2.54 -7.24
CA PHE A 8 19.41 3.97 -7.43
C PHE A 8 20.40 4.63 -8.40
N SER A 9 21.69 4.39 -8.24
CA SER A 9 22.73 4.97 -9.12
C SER A 9 22.64 4.49 -10.58
N ASN A 10 22.02 3.36 -10.85
CA ASN A 10 21.85 2.87 -12.22
C ASN A 10 20.69 3.53 -12.98
N VAL A 11 19.76 4.19 -12.28
CA VAL A 11 18.55 4.76 -12.89
C VAL A 11 18.45 6.27 -12.73
N LEU A 12 19.12 6.84 -11.73
CA LEU A 12 19.13 8.28 -11.49
C LEU A 12 20.28 8.96 -12.27
N PRO A 13 20.03 10.15 -12.84
CA PRO A 13 21.13 10.96 -13.39
C PRO A 13 22.08 11.40 -12.27
N HIS A 14 23.36 11.38 -12.52
CA HIS A 14 24.37 11.86 -11.58
C HIS A 14 25.35 12.81 -12.25
N PRO A 15 25.74 13.94 -11.57
CA PRO A 15 25.16 14.42 -10.31
C PRO A 15 23.75 14.95 -10.48
N LEU A 16 22.94 14.89 -9.41
CA LEU A 16 21.66 15.57 -9.38
C LEU A 16 21.88 17.10 -9.32
N GLY A 17 20.99 17.85 -9.95
CA GLY A 17 20.98 19.31 -9.88
C GLY A 17 20.59 19.85 -8.50
N SER A 18 20.56 21.18 -8.36
CA SER A 18 19.99 21.81 -7.17
C SER A 18 18.48 21.56 -7.10
N PRO A 19 17.93 21.29 -5.90
CA PRO A 19 16.51 21.03 -5.78
C PRO A 19 15.66 22.28 -5.98
N ASN A 20 14.52 22.11 -6.65
CA ASN A 20 13.45 23.10 -6.73
C ASN A 20 12.38 22.78 -5.67
N SER A 21 11.49 23.74 -5.42
CA SER A 21 10.28 23.44 -4.64
C SER A 21 9.33 22.54 -5.43
N SER A 22 8.77 21.55 -4.78
CA SER A 22 7.81 20.63 -5.37
C SER A 22 6.63 20.38 -4.44
N THR A 23 5.47 20.08 -5.01
CA THR A 23 4.26 19.72 -4.26
C THR A 23 3.53 18.65 -5.05
N VAL A 24 3.36 17.48 -4.43
CA VAL A 24 2.71 16.34 -5.08
C VAL A 24 1.75 15.63 -4.15
N TYR A 25 0.84 14.88 -4.74
CA TYR A 25 -0.09 13.99 -4.05
C TYR A 25 0.07 12.56 -4.57
N ALA A 26 -0.06 11.59 -3.65
CA ALA A 26 -0.17 10.18 -3.99
C ALA A 26 -1.34 9.54 -3.23
N PRO A 27 -2.22 8.78 -3.92
CA PRO A 27 -3.34 8.10 -3.26
C PRO A 27 -2.84 6.96 -2.38
N SER A 28 -3.54 6.67 -1.29
CA SER A 28 -3.38 5.41 -0.59
C SER A 28 -4.00 4.28 -1.40
N ASN A 29 -3.72 3.03 -1.03
CA ASN A 29 -4.27 1.87 -1.73
C ASN A 29 -4.64 0.75 -0.75
N ILE A 30 -5.58 -0.10 -1.17
CA ILE A 30 -5.94 -1.34 -0.49
C ILE A 30 -5.64 -2.50 -1.42
N ALA A 31 -4.85 -3.46 -0.95
CA ALA A 31 -4.57 -4.67 -1.71
C ALA A 31 -5.81 -5.57 -1.78
N LEU A 32 -6.16 -6.01 -2.98
CA LEU A 32 -7.18 -7.02 -3.29
C LEU A 32 -6.54 -8.41 -3.39
N SER A 33 -5.34 -8.50 -4.01
CA SER A 33 -4.42 -9.61 -3.84
C SER A 33 -3.25 -9.16 -2.97
N LYS A 34 -3.02 -9.85 -1.85
CA LYS A 34 -2.15 -9.39 -0.77
C LYS A 34 -0.67 -9.55 -1.08
N TYR A 35 0.14 -8.60 -0.63
CA TYR A 35 1.58 -8.68 -0.52
C TYR A 35 1.95 -9.19 0.88
N TRP A 36 2.45 -10.43 0.98
CA TRP A 36 2.88 -11.02 2.24
C TRP A 36 4.05 -11.98 2.03
N GLY A 37 5.24 -11.56 2.46
CA GLY A 37 6.49 -12.27 2.26
C GLY A 37 7.44 -11.59 1.26
N LYS A 38 8.75 -11.73 1.55
CA LYS A 38 9.82 -11.17 0.74
C LYS A 38 10.78 -12.27 0.33
N ARG A 39 11.21 -12.27 -0.95
CA ARG A 39 12.31 -13.09 -1.45
C ARG A 39 13.68 -12.45 -1.21
N ASP A 40 13.72 -11.12 -1.05
CA ASP A 40 14.90 -10.36 -0.67
C ASP A 40 14.50 -9.20 0.24
N ALA A 41 15.01 -9.20 1.47
CA ALA A 41 14.71 -8.19 2.47
C ALA A 41 15.47 -6.87 2.24
N ALA A 42 16.70 -6.94 1.72
CA ALA A 42 17.54 -5.76 1.47
C ALA A 42 17.00 -4.92 0.31
N LEU A 43 16.55 -5.57 -0.75
CA LEU A 43 15.91 -4.96 -1.91
C LEU A 43 14.39 -4.81 -1.76
N ASN A 44 13.82 -5.27 -0.67
CA ASN A 44 12.38 -5.27 -0.40
C ASN A 44 11.57 -5.95 -1.53
N LEU A 45 12.11 -7.02 -2.12
CA LEU A 45 11.49 -7.76 -3.22
C LEU A 45 10.42 -8.72 -2.71
N PRO A 46 9.21 -8.72 -3.28
CA PRO A 46 8.12 -9.57 -2.83
C PRO A 46 8.28 -11.01 -3.33
N LEU A 47 7.66 -11.98 -2.61
CA LEU A 47 7.55 -13.36 -3.03
C LEU A 47 6.47 -13.58 -4.10
N ASN A 48 5.42 -12.78 -4.06
CA ASN A 48 4.29 -12.84 -5.00
C ASN A 48 3.94 -11.46 -5.52
N SER A 49 3.35 -11.40 -6.71
CA SER A 49 2.72 -10.21 -7.25
C SER A 49 1.50 -9.83 -6.40
N SER A 50 1.09 -8.59 -6.45
CA SER A 50 -0.08 -8.11 -5.72
C SER A 50 -0.82 -7.04 -6.50
N LEU A 51 -2.13 -6.97 -6.31
CA LEU A 51 -2.99 -6.01 -6.98
C LEU A 51 -3.78 -5.22 -5.94
N SER A 52 -3.87 -3.92 -6.13
CA SER A 52 -4.61 -3.02 -5.24
C SER A 52 -5.56 -2.12 -6.01
N ILE A 53 -6.47 -1.50 -5.28
CA ILE A 53 -7.28 -0.39 -5.73
C ILE A 53 -6.90 0.86 -4.91
N SER A 54 -6.84 2.03 -5.55
CA SER A 54 -6.57 3.31 -4.86
C SER A 54 -7.74 3.69 -3.93
N LEU A 55 -7.49 4.64 -3.04
CA LEU A 55 -8.50 5.21 -2.15
C LEU A 55 -8.92 6.63 -2.58
N GLY A 56 -8.89 6.91 -3.88
CA GLY A 56 -9.31 8.19 -4.43
C GLY A 56 -8.54 9.36 -3.81
N LYS A 57 -9.27 10.26 -3.15
CA LYS A 57 -8.71 11.45 -2.48
C LYS A 57 -8.09 11.18 -1.08
N TRP A 58 -8.08 9.94 -0.60
CA TRP A 58 -7.38 9.56 0.62
C TRP A 58 -5.96 9.14 0.30
N GLY A 59 -5.01 9.95 0.74
CA GLY A 59 -3.60 9.74 0.42
C GLY A 59 -2.69 10.67 1.19
N THR A 60 -1.56 10.99 0.61
CA THR A 60 -0.55 11.85 1.22
C THR A 60 -0.14 12.94 0.23
N LYS A 61 -0.14 14.18 0.71
CA LYS A 61 0.48 15.33 0.04
C LYS A 61 1.86 15.55 0.64
N THR A 62 2.90 15.65 -0.21
CA THR A 62 4.26 15.95 0.21
C THR A 62 4.77 17.18 -0.52
N GLU A 63 5.37 18.08 0.25
CA GLU A 63 6.05 19.28 -0.23
C GLU A 63 7.53 19.17 0.10
N ILE A 64 8.40 19.47 -0.87
CA ILE A 64 9.85 19.58 -0.68
C ILE A 64 10.26 20.99 -1.08
N ALA A 65 11.14 21.60 -0.30
CA ALA A 65 11.77 22.87 -0.63
C ALA A 65 13.22 22.87 -0.18
N PRO A 66 14.11 23.60 -0.89
CA PRO A 66 15.46 23.90 -0.40
C PRO A 66 15.41 24.58 0.97
N ALA A 67 16.38 24.31 1.83
CA ALA A 67 16.46 24.86 3.18
C ALA A 67 17.91 25.03 3.64
N ASP A 68 18.13 25.74 4.74
CA ASP A 68 19.46 25.87 5.36
C ASP A 68 19.82 24.62 6.21
N GLN A 69 18.79 23.90 6.68
CA GLN A 69 18.93 22.68 7.47
C GLN A 69 17.81 21.69 7.12
N ASP A 70 18.09 20.38 7.27
CA ASP A 70 17.09 19.35 7.12
C ASP A 70 15.99 19.49 8.16
N SER A 71 14.75 19.46 7.71
CA SER A 71 13.57 19.43 8.58
C SER A 71 12.45 18.58 7.98
N LEU A 72 11.77 17.81 8.83
CA LEU A 72 10.65 16.96 8.44
C LEU A 72 9.44 17.25 9.33
N THR A 73 8.35 17.65 8.69
CA THR A 73 7.05 17.86 9.34
C THR A 73 6.06 16.82 8.85
N PHE A 74 5.39 16.14 9.78
CA PHE A 74 4.34 15.17 9.50
C PHE A 74 3.05 15.57 10.23
N ASN A 75 1.96 15.84 9.49
CA ASN A 75 0.67 16.30 10.03
C ASN A 75 0.85 17.42 11.06
N ASP A 76 1.53 18.48 10.66
CA ASP A 76 1.83 19.69 11.48
C ASP A 76 2.77 19.44 12.68
N HIS A 77 3.30 18.24 12.87
CA HIS A 77 4.29 17.92 13.89
C HIS A 77 5.68 17.83 13.29
N VAL A 78 6.61 18.65 13.79
CA VAL A 78 8.03 18.53 13.44
C VAL A 78 8.60 17.28 14.09
N LEU A 79 9.15 16.38 13.28
CA LEU A 79 9.79 15.16 13.78
C LEU A 79 11.25 15.42 14.13
N ASP A 80 11.66 14.94 15.30
CA ASP A 80 13.06 14.95 15.70
C ASP A 80 13.89 14.01 14.82
N ALA A 81 15.15 14.36 14.56
CA ALA A 81 16.06 13.53 13.75
C ALA A 81 16.30 12.13 14.35
N THR A 82 16.07 11.94 15.66
CA THR A 82 16.18 10.63 16.33
C THR A 82 14.93 9.76 16.16
N ASP A 83 13.81 10.34 15.72
CA ASP A 83 12.56 9.62 15.48
C ASP A 83 12.76 8.51 14.44
N PRO A 84 12.32 7.28 14.70
CA PRO A 84 12.45 6.16 13.76
C PRO A 84 11.81 6.41 12.39
N ALA A 85 10.69 7.16 12.34
CA ALA A 85 10.04 7.51 11.08
C ALA A 85 10.88 8.55 10.31
N ALA A 86 11.42 9.56 11.00
CA ALA A 86 12.32 10.55 10.40
C ALA A 86 13.58 9.89 9.84
N LYS A 87 14.25 9.03 10.62
CA LYS A 87 15.41 8.26 10.15
C LYS A 87 15.13 7.46 8.88
N LYS A 88 13.94 6.85 8.81
CA LYS A 88 13.54 6.06 7.64
C LYS A 88 13.32 6.94 6.41
N VAL A 89 12.72 8.12 6.58
CA VAL A 89 12.52 9.09 5.50
C VAL A 89 13.87 9.61 5.00
N TRP A 90 14.73 10.10 5.88
CA TRP A 90 16.05 10.65 5.49
C TRP A 90 16.94 9.60 4.82
N ARG A 91 16.96 8.37 5.33
CA ARG A 91 17.66 7.27 4.65
C ARG A 91 17.17 7.05 3.22
N PHE A 92 15.86 7.16 2.98
CA PHE A 92 15.30 7.04 1.65
C PHE A 92 15.68 8.23 0.75
N VAL A 93 15.64 9.44 1.31
CA VAL A 93 16.12 10.66 0.61
C VAL A 93 17.58 10.51 0.20
N ASP A 94 18.45 10.07 1.11
CA ASP A 94 19.88 9.88 0.84
C ASP A 94 20.13 8.77 -0.20
N LEU A 95 19.29 7.72 -0.26
CA LEU A 95 19.35 6.73 -1.34
C LEU A 95 19.01 7.35 -2.70
N PHE A 96 18.05 8.28 -2.73
CA PHE A 96 17.62 8.94 -3.97
C PHE A 96 18.63 10.00 -4.42
N THR A 97 19.14 10.81 -3.53
CA THR A 97 19.92 12.02 -3.84
C THR A 97 21.42 11.86 -3.65
N GLY A 98 21.86 10.86 -2.92
CA GLY A 98 23.21 10.76 -2.36
C GLY A 98 23.32 11.50 -1.01
N PRO A 99 24.37 11.18 -0.21
CA PRO A 99 24.53 11.74 1.14
C PRO A 99 24.97 13.21 1.14
N ASP A 100 25.62 13.69 0.06
CA ASP A 100 26.18 15.05 -0.06
C ASP A 100 25.19 16.06 -0.67
N ARG A 101 23.89 15.77 -0.60
CA ARG A 101 22.82 16.63 -1.10
C ARG A 101 22.67 17.93 -0.30
N PRO A 102 22.10 18.99 -0.92
CA PRO A 102 21.66 20.16 -0.18
C PRO A 102 20.60 19.81 0.88
N PRO A 103 20.52 20.58 1.99
CA PRO A 103 19.46 20.41 2.97
C PRO A 103 18.07 20.66 2.39
N LEU A 104 17.09 19.94 2.91
CA LEU A 104 15.70 19.97 2.44
C LEU A 104 14.72 20.18 3.60
N ARG A 105 13.69 20.99 3.35
CA ARG A 105 12.48 21.02 4.16
C ARG A 105 11.45 20.13 3.50
N ILE A 106 10.98 19.10 4.23
CA ILE A 106 9.95 18.17 3.80
C ILE A 106 8.73 18.34 4.70
N THR A 107 7.57 18.64 4.10
CA THR A 107 6.30 18.69 4.80
C THR A 107 5.36 17.64 4.20
N THR A 108 4.81 16.79 5.03
CA THR A 108 3.93 15.69 4.61
C THR A 108 2.61 15.76 5.37
N LEU A 109 1.50 15.77 4.63
CA LEU A 109 0.15 15.78 5.15
C LEU A 109 -0.60 14.54 4.69
N ASN A 110 -1.11 13.78 5.66
CA ASN A 110 -1.90 12.59 5.40
C ASN A 110 -3.40 12.92 5.51
N SER A 111 -4.15 12.76 4.42
CA SER A 111 -5.60 13.00 4.39
C SER A 111 -6.43 11.78 4.81
N ILE A 112 -5.79 10.66 5.15
CA ILE A 112 -6.49 9.45 5.59
C ILE A 112 -6.98 9.69 7.02
N PRO A 113 -8.30 9.51 7.30
CA PRO A 113 -8.80 9.63 8.66
C PRO A 113 -8.07 8.67 9.61
N THR A 114 -7.68 9.16 10.79
CA THR A 114 -6.99 8.33 11.80
C THR A 114 -7.81 7.10 12.18
N ALA A 115 -9.13 7.25 12.24
CA ALA A 115 -10.08 6.18 12.51
C ALA A 115 -10.10 5.07 11.43
N ALA A 116 -9.63 5.33 10.22
CA ALA A 116 -9.61 4.31 9.16
C ALA A 116 -8.58 3.18 9.41
N GLY A 117 -7.62 3.38 10.31
CA GLY A 117 -6.58 2.37 10.63
C GLY A 117 -5.75 1.95 9.42
N LEU A 118 -5.66 2.81 8.41
CA LEU A 118 -4.90 2.56 7.19
C LEU A 118 -3.44 3.01 7.37
N ALA A 119 -2.53 2.21 6.83
CA ALA A 119 -1.11 2.53 6.87
C ALA A 119 -0.79 3.68 5.90
N SER A 120 -0.35 4.84 6.41
CA SER A 120 0.08 5.99 5.60
C SER A 120 1.39 5.76 4.85
N SER A 121 2.16 4.72 5.18
CA SER A 121 3.47 4.48 4.55
C SER A 121 3.40 4.20 3.05
N ALA A 122 2.27 3.71 2.54
CA ALA A 122 2.11 3.46 1.10
C ALA A 122 2.08 4.77 0.32
N SER A 123 1.11 5.64 0.59
CA SER A 123 1.00 6.96 -0.04
C SER A 123 2.15 7.88 0.33
N GLY A 124 2.66 7.81 1.58
CA GLY A 124 3.77 8.64 2.06
C GLY A 124 5.05 8.45 1.25
N PHE A 125 5.51 7.21 1.06
CA PHE A 125 6.71 6.98 0.26
C PHE A 125 6.50 7.16 -1.24
N ALA A 126 5.28 6.94 -1.75
CA ALA A 126 4.98 7.27 -3.14
C ALA A 126 5.00 8.80 -3.37
N ALA A 127 4.36 9.58 -2.51
CA ALA A 127 4.38 11.04 -2.57
C ALA A 127 5.81 11.61 -2.41
N LEU A 128 6.59 11.07 -1.46
CA LEU A 128 7.99 11.45 -1.28
C LEU A 128 8.82 11.18 -2.54
N THR A 129 8.64 10.00 -3.16
CA THR A 129 9.38 9.64 -4.38
C THR A 129 9.02 10.57 -5.55
N LEU A 130 7.73 10.86 -5.74
CA LEU A 130 7.26 11.82 -6.75
C LEU A 130 7.76 13.23 -6.47
N ALA A 131 7.79 13.65 -5.19
CA ALA A 131 8.27 14.97 -4.82
C ALA A 131 9.78 15.13 -5.06
N LEU A 132 10.56 14.08 -4.79
CA LEU A 132 12.00 14.06 -5.11
C LEU A 132 12.25 14.10 -6.62
N ASP A 133 11.51 13.31 -7.41
CA ASP A 133 11.60 13.34 -8.87
C ASP A 133 11.34 14.75 -9.41
N GLN A 134 10.27 15.40 -8.95
CA GLN A 134 9.93 16.76 -9.36
C GLN A 134 10.95 17.80 -8.84
N ALA A 135 11.40 17.67 -7.59
CA ALA A 135 12.34 18.61 -7.00
C ALA A 135 13.71 18.61 -7.71
N PHE A 136 14.18 17.43 -8.10
CA PHE A 136 15.48 17.26 -8.75
C PHE A 136 15.38 17.11 -10.27
N ASP A 137 14.19 17.27 -10.86
CA ASP A 137 13.92 17.20 -12.30
C ASP A 137 14.50 15.94 -12.97
N THR A 138 14.33 14.79 -12.30
CA THR A 138 14.90 13.52 -12.79
C THR A 138 14.10 12.91 -13.93
N GLN A 139 12.82 13.29 -14.10
CA GLN A 139 11.94 12.91 -15.21
C GLN A 139 11.81 11.40 -15.42
N LEU A 140 11.83 10.64 -14.33
CA LEU A 140 11.73 9.19 -14.38
C LEU A 140 10.30 8.73 -14.71
N SER A 141 10.18 7.58 -15.36
CA SER A 141 8.86 6.97 -15.57
C SER A 141 8.22 6.58 -14.25
N LYS A 142 6.88 6.56 -14.20
CA LYS A 142 6.14 6.12 -13.00
C LYS A 142 6.51 4.69 -12.58
N GLU A 143 6.81 3.82 -13.53
CA GLU A 143 7.27 2.45 -13.28
C GLU A 143 8.61 2.47 -12.56
N THR A 144 9.56 3.30 -13.00
CA THR A 144 10.86 3.46 -12.34
C THR A 144 10.70 4.05 -10.94
N LEU A 145 9.89 5.11 -10.78
CA LEU A 145 9.59 5.70 -9.48
C LEU A 145 8.91 4.71 -8.53
N SER A 146 7.97 3.90 -9.04
CA SER A 146 7.34 2.81 -8.30
C SER A 146 8.37 1.78 -7.81
N MET A 147 9.32 1.41 -8.66
CA MET A 147 10.44 0.52 -8.29
C MET A 147 11.29 1.13 -7.16
N LEU A 148 11.62 2.42 -7.23
CA LEU A 148 12.41 3.11 -6.20
C LEU A 148 11.64 3.25 -4.88
N ALA A 149 10.35 3.60 -4.92
CA ALA A 149 9.50 3.74 -3.73
C ALA A 149 9.41 2.46 -2.88
N ARG A 150 9.61 1.29 -3.50
CA ARG A 150 9.68 -0.02 -2.84
C ARG A 150 10.66 -0.02 -1.67
N PHE A 151 11.80 0.66 -1.79
CA PHE A 151 12.82 0.71 -0.74
C PHE A 151 12.35 1.43 0.52
N GLY A 152 11.43 2.37 0.39
CA GLY A 152 10.74 2.99 1.51
C GLY A 152 9.63 2.11 2.08
N SER A 153 8.74 1.64 1.22
CA SER A 153 7.62 0.75 1.59
C SER A 153 7.20 -0.08 0.39
N GLY A 154 7.10 -1.41 0.54
CA GLY A 154 6.65 -2.29 -0.56
C GLY A 154 5.29 -1.91 -1.10
N SER A 155 4.32 -1.55 -0.24
CA SER A 155 3.00 -1.11 -0.67
C SER A 155 2.99 0.23 -1.42
N ALA A 156 4.04 1.06 -1.27
CA ALA A 156 4.16 2.33 -1.98
C ALA A 156 4.25 2.17 -3.50
N THR A 157 4.77 1.04 -3.97
CA THR A 157 4.82 0.73 -5.41
C THR A 157 3.49 0.94 -6.12
N ARG A 158 2.36 0.69 -5.43
CA ARG A 158 1.02 0.74 -6.01
C ARG A 158 0.28 2.07 -5.78
N SER A 159 0.94 3.11 -5.25
CA SER A 159 0.34 4.42 -4.94
C SER A 159 0.68 5.52 -5.96
N PHE A 160 1.09 5.17 -7.17
CA PHE A 160 1.44 6.12 -8.25
C PHE A 160 0.28 6.41 -9.22
N TRP A 161 -0.80 5.66 -9.12
CA TRP A 161 -1.96 5.75 -10.02
C TRP A 161 -3.26 5.67 -9.23
N HIS A 162 -4.31 6.27 -9.78
CA HIS A 162 -5.68 6.02 -9.36
C HIS A 162 -6.24 4.76 -10.05
N GLY A 163 -7.19 4.08 -9.39
CA GLY A 163 -7.79 2.86 -9.89
C GLY A 163 -7.00 1.60 -9.50
N PHE A 164 -7.03 0.59 -10.38
CA PHE A 164 -6.40 -0.70 -10.13
C PHE A 164 -4.93 -0.69 -10.52
N VAL A 165 -4.07 -1.16 -9.61
CA VAL A 165 -2.61 -1.15 -9.79
C VAL A 165 -2.04 -2.49 -9.40
N LYS A 166 -1.30 -3.13 -10.33
CA LYS A 166 -0.60 -4.38 -10.08
C LYS A 166 0.90 -4.12 -9.87
N TRP A 167 1.46 -4.67 -8.81
CA TRP A 167 2.88 -4.75 -8.55
C TRP A 167 3.39 -6.13 -8.92
N ASN A 168 4.22 -6.23 -9.94
CA ASN A 168 4.86 -7.47 -10.37
C ASN A 168 5.97 -7.86 -9.39
N LYS A 169 6.01 -9.13 -8.99
CA LYS A 169 7.09 -9.62 -8.11
C LYS A 169 8.47 -9.49 -8.77
N GLY A 170 8.52 -9.56 -10.10
CA GLY A 170 9.75 -9.62 -10.87
C GLY A 170 10.52 -10.93 -10.69
N HIS A 171 11.51 -11.15 -11.53
CA HIS A 171 12.37 -12.32 -11.54
C HIS A 171 13.85 -11.99 -11.42
N MET A 172 14.22 -10.74 -11.75
CA MET A 172 15.62 -10.31 -11.72
C MET A 172 16.13 -10.19 -10.27
N ALA A 173 17.40 -10.53 -10.08
CA ALA A 173 18.03 -10.48 -8.76
C ALA A 173 18.18 -9.04 -8.22
N ASP A 174 18.38 -8.06 -9.10
CA ASP A 174 18.44 -6.64 -8.75
C ASP A 174 17.06 -6.00 -8.60
N GLY A 175 15.99 -6.70 -9.02
CA GLY A 175 14.59 -6.27 -8.86
C GLY A 175 14.18 -5.09 -9.73
N ARG A 176 14.91 -4.76 -10.79
CA ARG A 176 14.53 -3.67 -11.72
C ARG A 176 13.25 -3.96 -12.49
N ASP A 177 12.84 -5.22 -12.62
CA ASP A 177 11.57 -5.67 -13.19
C ASP A 177 10.43 -5.79 -12.16
N SER A 178 10.72 -5.50 -10.88
CA SER A 178 9.71 -5.52 -9.81
C SER A 178 9.19 -4.11 -9.55
N HIS A 179 8.27 -3.67 -10.39
CA HIS A 179 7.58 -2.37 -10.35
C HIS A 179 6.08 -2.56 -10.55
N ALA A 180 5.30 -1.52 -10.27
CA ALA A 180 3.87 -1.54 -10.50
C ALA A 180 3.49 -0.88 -11.84
N HIS A 181 2.27 -1.16 -12.28
CA HIS A 181 1.64 -0.56 -13.46
C HIS A 181 0.13 -0.50 -13.27
N LEU A 182 -0.50 0.42 -14.00
CA LEU A 182 -1.95 0.57 -14.01
C LEU A 182 -2.62 -0.61 -14.73
N VAL A 183 -3.63 -1.20 -14.11
CA VAL A 183 -4.50 -2.21 -14.73
C VAL A 183 -5.77 -1.50 -15.21
N LYS A 184 -5.93 -1.40 -16.53
CA LYS A 184 -7.16 -0.88 -17.13
C LYS A 184 -8.25 -1.94 -17.04
N GLY A 185 -9.45 -1.53 -16.64
CA GLY A 185 -10.59 -2.43 -16.49
C GLY A 185 -11.92 -1.69 -16.58
N ASN A 186 -13.01 -2.42 -16.49
CA ASN A 186 -14.39 -1.95 -16.70
C ASN A 186 -15.21 -1.88 -15.40
N MET A 187 -14.56 -1.55 -14.25
CA MET A 187 -15.19 -1.49 -12.93
C MET A 187 -15.10 -0.08 -12.31
N ASN A 188 -15.43 0.95 -13.08
CA ASN A 188 -15.37 2.35 -12.61
C ASN A 188 -16.48 2.70 -11.60
N ASP A 189 -17.46 1.85 -11.45
CA ASP A 189 -18.56 1.95 -10.50
C ASP A 189 -18.27 1.29 -9.15
N LEU A 190 -17.10 0.68 -8.96
CA LEU A 190 -16.74 0.06 -7.70
C LEU A 190 -16.57 1.12 -6.59
N ARG A 191 -17.06 0.78 -5.40
CA ARG A 191 -16.92 1.57 -4.17
C ARG A 191 -16.23 0.76 -3.10
N ILE A 192 -15.68 1.48 -2.13
CA ILE A 192 -15.05 0.89 -0.95
C ILE A 192 -15.72 1.48 0.28
N ALA A 193 -16.04 0.66 1.27
CA ALA A 193 -16.41 1.12 2.59
C ALA A 193 -15.40 0.63 3.62
N ILE A 194 -15.01 1.48 4.56
CA ILE A 194 -14.14 1.12 5.68
C ILE A 194 -14.99 0.98 6.92
N VAL A 195 -15.02 -0.23 7.47
CA VAL A 195 -15.63 -0.52 8.76
C VAL A 195 -14.51 -0.51 9.81
N ALA A 196 -14.49 0.53 10.62
CA ALA A 196 -13.51 0.68 11.69
C ALA A 196 -13.88 -0.24 12.86
N VAL A 197 -12.97 -1.13 13.23
CA VAL A 197 -13.09 -2.03 14.37
C VAL A 197 -12.17 -1.57 15.51
N ASP A 198 -10.95 -1.17 15.15
CA ASP A 198 -9.98 -0.63 16.09
C ASP A 198 -9.18 0.50 15.42
N THR A 199 -9.05 1.61 16.14
CA THR A 199 -8.32 2.81 15.72
C THR A 199 -7.01 2.98 16.49
N GLY A 200 -6.72 2.10 17.43
CA GLY A 200 -5.51 2.10 18.23
C GLY A 200 -4.24 1.69 17.48
N PRO A 201 -3.09 1.88 18.09
CA PRO A 201 -1.83 1.43 17.53
C PRO A 201 -1.79 -0.10 17.46
N LYS A 202 -1.26 -0.63 16.35
CA LYS A 202 -1.10 -2.08 16.17
C LYS A 202 -0.11 -2.63 17.21
N SER A 203 -0.40 -3.81 17.75
CA SER A 203 0.50 -4.53 18.67
C SER A 203 1.83 -4.93 18.01
N GLN A 204 1.81 -5.16 16.70
CA GLN A 204 2.98 -5.52 15.89
C GLN A 204 2.91 -4.85 14.52
N SER A 205 4.06 -4.37 14.02
CA SER A 205 4.13 -3.81 12.68
C SER A 205 3.86 -4.87 11.61
N SER A 206 3.29 -4.47 10.47
CA SER A 206 3.07 -5.41 9.35
C SER A 206 4.38 -6.02 8.83
N ARG A 207 5.52 -5.30 8.96
CA ARG A 207 6.85 -5.81 8.57
C ARG A 207 7.29 -6.94 9.48
N ASP A 208 7.17 -6.75 10.78
CA ASP A 208 7.60 -7.75 11.77
C ASP A 208 6.66 -8.96 11.74
N GLY A 209 5.35 -8.73 11.60
CA GLY A 209 4.36 -9.79 11.43
C GLY A 209 4.62 -10.63 10.17
N MET A 210 4.97 -9.99 9.06
CA MET A 210 5.34 -10.69 7.82
C MET A 210 6.60 -11.55 8.02
N ASN A 211 7.66 -10.99 8.60
CA ASN A 211 8.90 -11.72 8.84
C ASN A 211 8.66 -12.90 9.79
N HIS A 212 7.89 -12.70 10.84
CA HIS A 212 7.51 -13.74 11.79
C HIS A 212 6.72 -14.87 11.11
N THR A 213 5.72 -14.52 10.28
CA THR A 213 4.91 -15.49 9.53
C THR A 213 5.78 -16.35 8.60
N VAL A 214 6.66 -15.69 7.82
CA VAL A 214 7.58 -16.38 6.90
C VAL A 214 8.47 -17.37 7.64
N ALA A 215 8.97 -16.97 8.81
CA ALA A 215 9.92 -17.78 9.57
C ALA A 215 9.28 -18.96 10.31
N THR A 216 8.00 -18.88 10.70
CA THR A 216 7.44 -19.79 11.71
C THR A 216 6.12 -20.47 11.31
N SER A 217 5.44 -20.01 10.25
CA SER A 217 4.14 -20.55 9.86
C SER A 217 4.29 -21.79 8.97
N ALA A 218 3.70 -22.89 9.41
CA ALA A 218 3.67 -24.14 8.62
C ALA A 218 2.84 -24.00 7.32
N LEU A 219 1.89 -23.04 7.25
CA LEU A 219 1.05 -22.82 6.08
C LEU A 219 1.68 -21.86 5.06
N PHE A 220 2.79 -21.20 5.42
CA PHE A 220 3.35 -20.15 4.58
C PHE A 220 3.87 -20.66 3.23
N ASN A 221 4.36 -21.90 3.16
CA ASN A 221 4.94 -22.44 1.92
C ASN A 221 3.94 -22.49 0.75
N ALA A 222 2.65 -22.65 1.02
CA ALA A 222 1.60 -22.67 -0.01
C ALA A 222 1.15 -21.24 -0.41
N TRP A 223 1.46 -20.24 0.40
CA TRP A 223 0.96 -18.87 0.22
C TRP A 223 1.45 -18.19 -1.07
N PRO A 224 2.76 -18.19 -1.43
CA PRO A 224 3.24 -17.43 -2.59
C PRO A 224 2.60 -17.86 -3.91
N GLU A 225 2.44 -19.18 -4.13
CA GLU A 225 1.81 -19.74 -5.32
C GLU A 225 0.32 -19.39 -5.37
N ARG A 226 -0.38 -19.58 -4.26
CA ARG A 226 -1.80 -19.21 -4.15
C ARG A 226 -2.02 -17.72 -4.41
N ALA A 227 -1.22 -16.85 -3.79
CA ALA A 227 -1.34 -15.41 -3.95
C ALA A 227 -1.04 -14.95 -5.39
N GLU A 228 -0.11 -15.60 -6.10
CA GLU A 228 0.18 -15.32 -7.50
C GLU A 228 -0.98 -15.72 -8.42
N THR A 229 -1.57 -16.91 -8.18
CA THR A 229 -2.77 -17.37 -8.88
C THR A 229 -3.94 -16.42 -8.67
N ASP A 230 -4.22 -16.05 -7.43
CA ASP A 230 -5.28 -15.12 -7.06
C ASP A 230 -5.06 -13.73 -7.69
N CYS A 231 -3.81 -13.23 -7.70
CA CYS A 231 -3.46 -11.96 -8.33
C CYS A 231 -3.77 -11.96 -9.83
N THR A 232 -3.44 -13.03 -10.52
CA THR A 232 -3.73 -13.19 -11.95
C THR A 232 -5.22 -13.27 -12.23
N ALA A 233 -5.96 -14.01 -11.40
CA ALA A 233 -7.41 -14.13 -11.54
C ALA A 233 -8.14 -12.81 -11.25
N ILE A 234 -7.72 -12.06 -10.21
CA ILE A 234 -8.25 -10.72 -9.91
C ILE A 234 -7.95 -9.74 -11.07
N GLU A 235 -6.74 -9.78 -11.63
CA GLU A 235 -6.41 -8.92 -12.78
C GLU A 235 -7.33 -9.20 -13.98
N ARG A 236 -7.62 -10.47 -14.25
CA ARG A 236 -8.55 -10.86 -15.31
C ARG A 236 -9.96 -10.36 -14.99
N ALA A 237 -10.47 -10.61 -13.79
CA ALA A 237 -11.79 -10.16 -13.37
C ALA A 237 -11.96 -8.63 -13.49
N VAL A 238 -10.92 -7.85 -13.15
CA VAL A 238 -10.90 -6.39 -13.34
C VAL A 238 -11.04 -6.03 -14.82
N LYS A 239 -10.30 -6.69 -15.71
CA LYS A 239 -10.34 -6.43 -17.16
C LYS A 239 -11.68 -6.80 -17.80
N GLU A 240 -12.29 -7.87 -17.34
CA GLU A 240 -13.53 -8.42 -17.86
C GLU A 240 -14.77 -7.80 -17.20
N GLY A 241 -14.63 -7.08 -16.08
CA GLY A 241 -15.74 -6.46 -15.37
C GLY A 241 -16.52 -7.46 -14.49
N GLU A 242 -15.89 -8.56 -14.08
CA GLU A 242 -16.50 -9.63 -13.30
C GLU A 242 -16.40 -9.34 -11.78
N PHE A 243 -17.33 -8.55 -11.26
CA PHE A 243 -17.31 -8.08 -9.87
C PHE A 243 -17.35 -9.25 -8.86
N ASP A 244 -18.25 -10.21 -9.03
CA ASP A 244 -18.38 -11.33 -8.08
C ASP A 244 -17.11 -12.21 -8.05
N THR A 245 -16.51 -12.47 -9.20
CA THR A 245 -15.24 -13.20 -9.30
C THR A 245 -14.13 -12.45 -8.57
N LEU A 246 -14.01 -11.12 -8.80
CA LEU A 246 -13.04 -10.28 -8.10
C LEU A 246 -13.28 -10.33 -6.59
N GLY A 247 -14.52 -10.13 -6.14
CA GLY A 247 -14.87 -10.06 -4.73
C GLY A 247 -14.59 -11.36 -3.98
N GLN A 248 -15.04 -12.49 -4.52
CA GLN A 248 -14.81 -13.82 -3.94
C GLN A 248 -13.32 -14.12 -3.78
N ILE A 249 -12.53 -13.84 -4.81
CA ILE A 249 -11.08 -14.13 -4.77
C ILE A 249 -10.37 -13.18 -3.80
N ALA A 250 -10.72 -11.88 -3.78
CA ALA A 250 -10.11 -10.91 -2.88
C ALA A 250 -10.39 -11.24 -1.40
N GLU A 251 -11.61 -11.65 -1.07
CA GLU A 251 -12.00 -12.08 0.28
C GLU A 251 -11.25 -13.36 0.68
N ALA A 252 -11.25 -14.38 -0.17
CA ALA A 252 -10.54 -15.64 0.07
C ALA A 252 -9.02 -15.41 0.22
N ASN A 253 -8.41 -14.54 -0.59
CA ASN A 253 -6.99 -14.18 -0.50
C ASN A 253 -6.65 -13.49 0.82
N ALA A 254 -7.50 -12.54 1.28
CA ALA A 254 -7.32 -11.87 2.56
C ALA A 254 -7.39 -12.87 3.73
N LEU A 255 -8.41 -13.73 3.74
CA LEU A 255 -8.57 -14.78 4.76
C LEU A 255 -7.41 -15.78 4.75
N ALA A 256 -6.93 -16.19 3.57
CA ALA A 256 -5.76 -17.08 3.45
C ALA A 256 -4.49 -16.44 4.02
N MET A 257 -4.25 -15.15 3.76
CA MET A 257 -3.14 -14.42 4.37
C MET A 257 -3.24 -14.44 5.90
N HIS A 258 -4.41 -14.15 6.48
CA HIS A 258 -4.62 -14.19 7.92
C HIS A 258 -4.48 -15.61 8.49
N ALA A 259 -4.90 -16.65 7.76
CA ALA A 259 -4.69 -18.05 8.17
C ALA A 259 -3.21 -18.39 8.28
N THR A 260 -2.35 -17.87 7.39
CA THR A 260 -0.89 -18.08 7.52
C THR A 260 -0.33 -17.43 8.79
N MET A 261 -0.84 -16.27 9.19
CA MET A 261 -0.43 -15.59 10.43
C MET A 261 -0.88 -16.37 11.67
N MET A 262 -2.13 -16.84 11.69
CA MET A 262 -2.68 -17.64 12.80
C MET A 262 -1.94 -18.97 12.98
N ALA A 263 -1.37 -19.53 11.89
CA ALA A 263 -0.56 -20.75 11.93
C ALA A 263 0.92 -20.51 12.29
N ALA A 264 1.35 -19.27 12.50
CA ALA A 264 2.70 -18.95 12.96
C ALA A 264 2.95 -19.40 14.41
N ARG A 265 4.21 -19.48 14.83
CA ARG A 265 4.60 -19.87 16.20
C ARG A 265 5.56 -18.85 16.81
N PRO A 266 5.13 -18.11 17.87
CA PRO A 266 3.76 -18.05 18.40
C PRO A 266 2.74 -17.53 17.40
N ALA A 267 1.46 -17.87 17.58
CA ALA A 267 0.39 -17.44 16.70
C ALA A 267 0.27 -15.91 16.65
N LEU A 268 0.03 -15.37 15.47
CA LEU A 268 -0.20 -13.94 15.25
C LEU A 268 -1.58 -13.73 14.66
N THR A 269 -2.35 -12.82 15.21
CA THR A 269 -3.60 -12.36 14.60
C THR A 269 -3.69 -10.84 14.67
N TYR A 270 -4.19 -10.24 13.61
CA TYR A 270 -4.61 -8.84 13.58
C TYR A 270 -6.13 -8.70 13.64
N LEU A 271 -6.85 -9.79 13.32
CA LEU A 271 -8.30 -9.79 13.43
C LEU A 271 -8.73 -9.85 14.89
N MET A 272 -9.64 -8.97 15.24
CA MET A 272 -10.26 -8.87 16.57
C MET A 272 -11.68 -9.47 16.55
N PRO A 273 -12.32 -9.70 17.70
CA PRO A 273 -13.71 -10.15 17.73
C PRO A 273 -14.65 -9.31 16.87
N GLY A 274 -14.50 -7.98 16.89
CA GLY A 274 -15.25 -7.07 16.02
C GLY A 274 -15.00 -7.29 14.52
N SER A 275 -13.81 -7.71 14.11
CA SER A 275 -13.52 -8.04 12.71
C SER A 275 -14.35 -9.24 12.25
N TRP A 276 -14.43 -10.27 13.08
CA TRP A 276 -15.26 -11.46 12.80
C TRP A 276 -16.74 -11.12 12.78
N GLN A 277 -17.21 -10.28 13.70
CA GLN A 277 -18.60 -9.82 13.71
C GLN A 277 -18.97 -9.09 12.42
N VAL A 278 -18.08 -8.23 11.89
CA VAL A 278 -18.28 -7.57 10.59
C VAL A 278 -18.37 -8.60 9.46
N LEU A 279 -17.49 -9.60 9.44
CA LEU A 279 -17.52 -10.66 8.42
C LEU A 279 -18.80 -11.49 8.47
N GLU A 280 -19.22 -11.93 9.65
CA GLU A 280 -20.47 -12.69 9.83
C GLU A 280 -21.68 -11.87 9.39
N THR A 281 -21.76 -10.60 9.76
CA THR A 281 -22.81 -9.67 9.33
C THR A 281 -22.83 -9.52 7.80
N LEU A 282 -21.66 -9.35 7.18
CA LEU A 282 -21.53 -9.25 5.73
C LEU A 282 -21.99 -10.52 5.02
N TRP A 283 -21.56 -11.69 5.51
CA TRP A 283 -21.93 -12.97 4.91
C TRP A 283 -23.43 -13.25 5.04
N ALA A 284 -24.05 -12.91 6.17
CA ALA A 284 -25.50 -13.00 6.35
C ALA A 284 -26.22 -12.07 5.35
N ALA A 285 -25.82 -10.80 5.26
CA ALA A 285 -26.42 -9.85 4.32
C ALA A 285 -26.23 -10.27 2.85
N ARG A 286 -25.08 -10.87 2.51
CA ARG A 286 -24.83 -11.40 1.16
C ARG A 286 -25.77 -12.57 0.82
N ASN A 287 -26.08 -13.43 1.78
CA ASN A 287 -27.07 -14.48 1.58
C ASN A 287 -28.50 -13.94 1.33
N GLU A 288 -28.75 -12.68 1.74
CA GLU A 288 -29.99 -11.94 1.49
C GLU A 288 -29.91 -11.06 0.21
N GLY A 289 -28.81 -11.11 -0.52
CA GLY A 289 -28.65 -10.45 -1.82
C GLY A 289 -27.74 -9.22 -1.84
N LEU A 290 -27.08 -8.85 -0.73
CA LEU A 290 -26.12 -7.74 -0.73
C LEU A 290 -24.91 -8.06 -1.62
N ALA A 291 -24.66 -7.25 -2.65
CA ALA A 291 -23.51 -7.37 -3.54
C ALA A 291 -22.28 -6.71 -2.91
N ALA A 292 -21.64 -7.36 -1.93
CA ALA A 292 -20.44 -6.85 -1.27
C ALA A 292 -19.52 -7.98 -0.80
N TYR A 293 -18.21 -7.71 -0.80
CA TYR A 293 -17.15 -8.63 -0.36
C TYR A 293 -16.17 -7.91 0.56
N ALA A 294 -15.53 -8.68 1.45
CA ALA A 294 -14.56 -8.12 2.38
C ALA A 294 -13.12 -8.25 1.87
N THR A 295 -12.25 -7.34 2.31
CA THR A 295 -10.81 -7.52 2.30
C THR A 295 -10.19 -6.92 3.56
N MET A 296 -9.15 -7.53 4.10
CA MET A 296 -8.46 -7.11 5.31
C MET A 296 -6.95 -7.08 5.06
N ASP A 297 -6.30 -6.00 5.51
CA ASP A 297 -4.84 -5.94 5.58
C ASP A 297 -4.36 -6.43 6.96
N ALA A 298 -3.07 -6.35 7.27
CA ALA A 298 -2.54 -6.64 8.61
C ALA A 298 -3.04 -5.59 9.63
N GLY A 299 -4.29 -5.73 10.05
CA GLY A 299 -5.01 -4.84 10.98
C GLY A 299 -6.43 -5.35 11.22
N ALA A 300 -7.11 -4.78 12.23
CA ALA A 300 -8.45 -5.20 12.66
C ALA A 300 -9.57 -4.71 11.72
N ASN A 301 -9.36 -3.59 11.02
CA ASN A 301 -10.41 -2.94 10.24
C ASN A 301 -10.73 -3.69 8.96
N VAL A 302 -12.02 -3.86 8.66
CA VAL A 302 -12.52 -4.53 7.47
C VAL A 302 -12.84 -3.51 6.38
N LYS A 303 -12.50 -3.82 5.15
CA LYS A 303 -12.84 -3.01 3.98
C LYS A 303 -13.82 -3.79 3.14
N LEU A 304 -14.94 -3.17 2.81
CA LEU A 304 -15.95 -3.74 1.93
C LEU A 304 -15.73 -3.19 0.52
N ILE A 305 -15.80 -4.07 -0.47
CA ILE A 305 -15.79 -3.70 -1.89
C ILE A 305 -17.17 -4.05 -2.47
N PHE A 306 -17.76 -3.13 -3.22
CA PHE A 306 -19.12 -3.27 -3.75
C PHE A 306 -19.35 -2.32 -4.94
N PRO A 307 -20.31 -2.62 -5.83
CA PRO A 307 -20.69 -1.72 -6.91
C PRO A 307 -21.50 -0.53 -6.37
N ASP A 308 -21.47 0.59 -7.06
CA ASP A 308 -22.11 1.85 -6.63
C ASP A 308 -23.59 1.71 -6.29
N HIS A 309 -24.32 0.89 -7.05
CA HIS A 309 -25.75 0.65 -6.81
C HIS A 309 -26.05 -0.01 -5.45
N ALA A 310 -25.08 -0.72 -4.85
CA ALA A 310 -25.23 -1.34 -3.52
C ALA A 310 -24.92 -0.38 -2.36
N THR A 311 -24.58 0.90 -2.64
CA THR A 311 -24.15 1.86 -1.59
C THR A 311 -25.20 2.05 -0.49
N GLN A 312 -26.48 2.10 -0.85
CA GLN A 312 -27.57 2.29 0.11
C GLN A 312 -27.70 1.08 1.03
N ASP A 313 -27.65 -0.12 0.46
CA ASP A 313 -27.79 -1.38 1.21
C ASP A 313 -26.59 -1.58 2.15
N VAL A 314 -25.37 -1.26 1.68
CA VAL A 314 -24.16 -1.28 2.52
C VAL A 314 -24.30 -0.31 3.70
N ARG A 315 -24.83 0.89 3.49
CA ARG A 315 -25.08 1.87 4.58
C ARG A 315 -26.17 1.43 5.56
N GLN A 316 -27.15 0.66 5.12
CA GLN A 316 -28.17 0.10 6.02
C GLN A 316 -27.56 -0.97 6.94
N VAL A 317 -26.70 -1.84 6.39
CA VAL A 317 -26.06 -2.92 7.16
C VAL A 317 -24.90 -2.39 8.01
N PHE A 318 -24.15 -1.41 7.50
CA PHE A 318 -22.96 -0.83 8.14
C PHE A 318 -23.05 0.71 8.19
N PRO A 319 -23.90 1.30 9.04
CA PRO A 319 -24.21 2.73 9.06
C PRO A 319 -22.97 3.61 9.36
N GLU A 320 -22.01 3.09 10.14
CA GLU A 320 -20.79 3.81 10.51
C GLU A 320 -19.66 3.67 9.45
N ALA A 321 -19.88 2.91 8.38
CA ALA A 321 -18.85 2.67 7.38
C ALA A 321 -18.59 3.92 6.53
N GLN A 322 -17.32 4.25 6.33
CA GLN A 322 -16.89 5.38 5.50
C GLN A 322 -16.77 4.94 4.04
N VAL A 323 -17.70 5.40 3.19
CA VAL A 323 -17.73 5.05 1.76
C VAL A 323 -16.81 5.97 0.96
N ILE A 324 -16.02 5.39 0.08
CA ILE A 324 -15.00 6.03 -0.76
C ILE A 324 -15.27 5.69 -2.23
N ASN A 325 -15.11 6.69 -3.10
CA ASN A 325 -14.94 6.47 -4.53
C ASN A 325 -13.44 6.32 -4.86
N PRO A 326 -12.96 5.14 -5.24
CA PRO A 326 -11.54 4.89 -5.48
C PRO A 326 -11.00 5.57 -6.75
N PHE A 327 -11.86 6.03 -7.64
CA PHE A 327 -11.50 6.65 -8.92
C PHE A 327 -11.52 8.19 -8.86
N GLU A 328 -11.97 8.76 -7.74
CA GLU A 328 -11.96 10.22 -7.54
C GLU A 328 -10.50 10.70 -7.43
N SER A 329 -10.14 11.70 -8.25
CA SER A 329 -8.84 12.40 -8.17
C SER A 329 -8.94 13.67 -7.32
N VAL A 330 -7.81 14.12 -6.78
CA VAL A 330 -7.67 15.38 -6.05
C VAL A 330 -7.48 16.53 -7.03
#